data_ed74fca5aed1e1f7a2ac20255d811d87
#
_entry.id   ed74fca5aed1e1f7a2ac20255d811d87
#
_cell.length_a   1.000
_cell.length_b   1.000
_cell.length_c   1.000
_cell.angle_alpha   90.00
_cell.angle_beta   90.00
_cell.angle_gamma   90.00
#
_symmetry.space_group_name_H-M   'P 1'
#
loop_
_entity.id
_entity.type
_entity.pdbx_description
1 polymer ?
#
loop_
_entity_poly.entity_id
_entity_poly.type
_entity_poly.pdbx_seq_one_letter_code
_entity_poly.pdbx_strand_id
1 'polypeptide(L)'
;MASSREGNRAGVASRARGASRTSGALVAVAAMAALSACSLVGTGDDAPDAAEATAGEDGGGTVVLVTHDSFAVPDELVAAFEEETGYTLETRAPGDGGALVNQLILTKDTPLGDAVYGIDNSFATRAIDEGILEPYTPDGAVDEYAVDDAGSLTAVDMGDVCINVDHEWFAEAGIPEPTTLDDLTDPTYRDLLVVTNPATSSPGLAFVLATVGAYGEEGWLDYWAALRDNGVKVASGWSDAYYVDFSGPSSEGDRPLVLSYASSPPYEVPEGATEPPTGALLGTCFRQVEYAGVLAGAANPEGARAVVDWLLSPEVQASIPENMYMYPVTDVELPESWVRFAPLAADTFHVEPEVISENRDAWIEQWTDTVVG
;
A
#
# COMPACT_ATOMS: atom_id res chain seq x y z
N MET A 1 -66.48 -9.23 9.30
CA MET A 1 -66.55 -9.56 10.73
C MET A 1 -65.35 -8.94 11.38
N ALA A 2 -65.62 -7.93 12.17
CA ALA A 2 -64.64 -7.16 12.91
C ALA A 2 -64.16 -7.93 14.16
N SER A 3 -62.92 -7.75 14.58
CA SER A 3 -62.60 -7.62 16.01
C SER A 3 -61.25 -6.95 16.19
N SER A 4 -61.35 -5.75 16.67
CA SER A 4 -60.32 -4.88 17.28
C SER A 4 -59.87 -5.41 18.64
N ARG A 5 -58.62 -5.03 19.07
CA ARG A 5 -58.21 -4.61 20.41
C ARG A 5 -56.74 -4.17 20.29
N GLU A 6 -56.40 -2.89 20.24
CA GLU A 6 -56.18 -1.89 21.33
C GLU A 6 -55.41 -2.42 22.55
N GLY A 7 -54.22 -1.86 22.75
CA GLY A 7 -53.83 -1.03 23.89
C GLY A 7 -52.69 -1.54 24.72
N ASN A 8 -51.54 -0.91 24.75
CA ASN A 8 -51.16 -0.16 25.96
C ASN A 8 -49.87 0.67 25.76
N ARG A 9 -50.05 1.98 26.01
CA ARG A 9 -48.97 2.96 26.23
C ARG A 9 -48.66 3.04 27.73
N ALA A 10 -47.35 3.08 28.07
CA ALA A 10 -46.81 3.78 29.25
C ALA A 10 -45.31 3.97 28.96
N GLY A 11 -44.63 5.07 28.89
CA GLY A 11 -44.83 6.43 29.39
C GLY A 11 -44.31 6.62 30.82
N VAL A 12 -43.00 6.95 31.02
CA VAL A 12 -42.47 7.69 32.20
C VAL A 12 -41.02 8.11 31.83
N ALA A 13 -40.76 9.35 31.52
CA ALA A 13 -40.45 10.55 32.31
C ALA A 13 -39.04 10.54 32.97
N SER A 14 -38.16 11.33 32.36
CA SER A 14 -37.28 12.40 32.85
C SER A 14 -37.03 12.50 34.35
N ARG A 15 -35.76 12.51 34.71
CA ARG A 15 -35.24 13.38 35.80
C ARG A 15 -33.79 13.77 35.59
N ALA A 16 -33.58 15.06 35.42
CA ALA A 16 -32.30 15.76 35.54
C ALA A 16 -32.04 16.14 37.04
N ARG A 17 -30.80 16.52 37.25
CA ARG A 17 -30.16 17.29 38.36
C ARG A 17 -29.23 16.42 39.22
N GLY A 18 -27.96 16.84 39.32
CA GLY A 18 -27.39 17.76 40.22
C GLY A 18 -25.91 18.00 40.05
N ALA A 19 -25.58 19.25 39.91
CA ALA A 19 -24.21 19.77 39.99
C ALA A 19 -23.69 19.71 41.45
N SER A 20 -22.42 19.41 41.63
CA SER A 20 -21.70 19.78 42.83
C SER A 20 -20.28 20.21 42.49
N ARG A 21 -20.05 21.51 42.69
CA ARG A 21 -18.75 22.19 42.76
C ARG A 21 -18.19 21.95 44.16
N THR A 22 -16.91 21.57 44.28
CA THR A 22 -16.10 21.93 45.44
C THR A 22 -14.70 22.31 45.01
N SER A 23 -14.34 23.50 45.43
CA SER A 23 -13.07 24.20 45.30
C SER A 23 -12.06 23.79 46.36
N GLY A 24 -10.77 24.03 46.07
CA GLY A 24 -9.72 24.26 47.08
C GLY A 24 -8.71 23.10 47.15
N ALA A 25 -7.40 23.26 47.10
CA ALA A 25 -6.55 24.31 47.62
C ALA A 25 -5.17 24.24 46.98
N LEU A 26 -4.60 25.39 46.77
CA LEU A 26 -3.17 25.65 46.51
C LEU A 26 -2.33 25.27 47.74
N VAL A 27 -1.20 24.55 47.52
CA VAL A 27 -0.05 24.63 48.42
C VAL A 27 1.22 24.80 47.54
N ALA A 28 1.76 26.00 47.60
CA ALA A 28 3.10 26.33 47.18
C ALA A 28 4.07 26.06 48.33
N VAL A 29 5.18 25.37 48.06
CA VAL A 29 6.36 25.42 48.95
C VAL A 29 7.59 25.68 48.05
N ALA A 30 8.23 26.80 48.39
CA ALA A 30 9.43 27.30 47.73
C ALA A 30 10.70 26.83 48.46
N ALA A 31 11.76 26.72 47.67
CA ALA A 31 13.15 27.00 47.91
C ALA A 31 13.91 26.29 49.07
N MET A 32 15.07 25.74 48.68
CA MET A 32 16.36 26.26 49.23
C MET A 32 17.55 25.69 48.43
N ALA A 33 18.33 26.59 47.89
CA ALA A 33 19.67 26.39 47.36
C ALA A 33 20.67 26.14 48.48
N ALA A 34 21.65 25.26 48.27
CA ALA A 34 22.88 25.24 49.02
C ALA A 34 24.05 24.99 48.06
N LEU A 35 24.77 26.05 47.82
CA LEU A 35 26.13 26.07 47.25
C LEU A 35 27.11 25.50 48.27
N SER A 36 27.94 24.56 47.87
CA SER A 36 29.21 24.29 48.52
C SER A 36 30.28 24.05 47.47
N ALA A 37 31.10 25.07 47.25
CA ALA A 37 32.33 24.97 46.54
C ALA A 37 33.41 24.38 47.44
N CYS A 38 34.16 23.40 46.96
CA CYS A 38 35.51 23.10 47.43
C CYS A 38 36.38 22.78 46.23
N SER A 39 37.27 23.72 45.96
CA SER A 39 38.40 23.57 45.05
C SER A 39 39.45 22.64 45.69
N LEU A 40 39.94 21.70 44.89
CA LEU A 40 41.28 21.12 45.07
C LEU A 40 41.90 20.86 43.69
N VAL A 41 43.01 21.55 43.49
CA VAL A 41 43.89 21.42 42.31
C VAL A 41 44.57 20.07 42.34
N GLY A 42 44.45 19.36 41.21
CA GLY A 42 45.24 18.16 40.91
C GLY A 42 45.42 18.06 39.40
N THR A 43 46.63 18.30 38.97
CA THR A 43 47.10 18.13 37.58
C THR A 43 47.10 16.67 37.21
N GLY A 44 46.36 16.35 36.14
CA GLY A 44 46.36 15.05 35.51
C GLY A 44 45.58 15.15 34.22
N ASP A 45 46.29 15.20 33.09
CA ASP A 45 45.73 15.01 31.76
C ASP A 45 45.09 13.61 31.65
N ASP A 46 43.78 13.60 31.59
CA ASP A 46 43.02 12.48 30.97
C ASP A 46 41.66 13.07 30.55
N ALA A 47 41.59 13.41 29.28
CA ALA A 47 40.31 13.60 28.60
C ALA A 47 39.56 12.27 28.65
N PRO A 48 38.22 12.23 28.96
CA PRO A 48 37.46 11.02 28.70
C PRO A 48 37.39 10.85 27.19
N ASP A 49 38.00 9.77 26.72
CA ASP A 49 37.77 9.21 25.40
C ASP A 49 36.28 9.24 25.11
N ALA A 50 35.92 9.94 24.03
CA ALA A 50 34.69 9.65 23.33
C ALA A 50 34.72 8.14 23.06
N ALA A 51 33.78 7.41 23.62
CA ALA A 51 33.58 6.03 23.24
C ALA A 51 33.33 6.04 21.73
N GLU A 52 34.39 5.74 20.98
CA GLU A 52 34.24 5.19 19.64
C GLU A 52 33.34 3.96 19.83
N ALA A 53 32.13 4.07 19.32
CA ALA A 53 31.33 2.90 19.05
C ALA A 53 32.16 2.07 18.09
N THR A 54 32.85 1.08 18.61
CA THR A 54 33.42 0.00 17.81
C THR A 54 32.22 -0.63 17.11
N ALA A 55 32.05 -0.35 15.81
CA ALA A 55 31.31 -1.21 14.93
C ALA A 55 31.92 -2.61 15.12
N GLY A 56 31.15 -3.50 15.76
CA GLY A 56 31.55 -4.89 15.90
C GLY A 56 31.61 -5.48 14.50
N GLU A 57 32.69 -6.20 14.22
CA GLU A 57 32.88 -7.00 13.02
C GLU A 57 31.99 -8.30 13.05
N ASP A 58 30.90 -8.31 13.80
CA ASP A 58 29.85 -9.33 13.72
C ASP A 58 28.64 -8.64 13.10
N GLY A 59 28.35 -8.99 11.83
CA GLY A 59 27.22 -8.50 11.05
C GLY A 59 25.91 -8.78 11.78
N GLY A 60 25.50 -7.86 12.65
CA GLY A 60 24.29 -7.94 13.45
C GLY A 60 23.85 -6.55 13.85
N GLY A 61 22.61 -6.24 13.64
CA GLY A 61 21.98 -4.97 13.96
C GLY A 61 20.56 -4.98 13.43
N THR A 62 19.75 -4.01 13.78
CA THR A 62 18.42 -3.86 13.21
C THR A 62 18.53 -3.27 11.81
N VAL A 63 17.80 -3.85 10.86
CA VAL A 63 17.51 -3.26 9.56
C VAL A 63 16.02 -2.97 9.47
N VAL A 64 15.66 -1.77 9.06
CA VAL A 64 14.27 -1.33 8.97
C VAL A 64 13.86 -1.29 7.51
N LEU A 65 12.90 -2.15 7.13
CA LEU A 65 12.24 -2.16 5.83
C LEU A 65 10.95 -1.35 5.90
N VAL A 66 10.86 -0.29 5.10
CA VAL A 66 9.63 0.52 4.97
C VAL A 66 8.82 -0.03 3.80
N THR A 67 7.54 -0.36 4.05
CA THR A 67 6.69 -1.05 3.07
C THR A 67 5.34 -0.36 2.90
N HIS A 68 4.58 -0.70 1.87
CA HIS A 68 3.14 -0.47 1.87
C HIS A 68 2.44 -1.42 2.87
N ASP A 69 1.19 -1.15 3.20
CA ASP A 69 0.44 -1.84 4.27
C ASP A 69 -0.07 -3.24 3.91
N SER A 70 0.09 -3.66 2.64
CA SER A 70 -0.26 -5.00 2.18
C SER A 70 0.96 -5.95 2.06
N PHE A 71 2.15 -5.51 2.49
CA PHE A 71 3.34 -6.38 2.51
C PHE A 71 3.17 -7.54 3.48
N ALA A 72 3.36 -8.76 2.98
CA ALA A 72 3.26 -9.98 3.76
C ALA A 72 4.26 -11.02 3.29
N VAL A 73 5.11 -11.48 4.19
CA VAL A 73 6.05 -12.60 3.99
C VAL A 73 5.92 -13.54 5.18
N PRO A 74 5.97 -14.87 4.99
CA PRO A 74 5.90 -15.84 6.08
C PRO A 74 6.94 -15.60 7.18
N ASP A 75 6.52 -15.68 8.46
CA ASP A 75 7.40 -15.47 9.62
C ASP A 75 8.64 -16.38 9.59
N GLU A 76 8.54 -17.60 9.03
CA GLU A 76 9.65 -18.52 8.88
C GLU A 76 10.73 -18.02 7.91
N LEU A 77 10.36 -17.26 6.87
CA LEU A 77 11.33 -16.67 5.95
C LEU A 77 12.04 -15.47 6.58
N VAL A 78 11.33 -14.69 7.39
CA VAL A 78 11.94 -13.63 8.19
C VAL A 78 12.92 -14.21 9.19
N ALA A 79 12.54 -15.28 9.93
CA ALA A 79 13.43 -15.93 10.90
C ALA A 79 14.66 -16.56 10.22
N ALA A 80 14.50 -17.12 9.03
CA ALA A 80 15.63 -17.66 8.25
C ALA A 80 16.61 -16.55 7.81
N PHE A 81 16.09 -15.41 7.35
CA PHE A 81 16.91 -14.24 7.03
C PHE A 81 17.71 -13.75 8.25
N GLU A 82 17.06 -13.65 9.42
CA GLU A 82 17.70 -13.20 10.66
C GLU A 82 18.79 -14.20 11.12
N GLU A 83 18.53 -15.50 11.00
CA GLU A 83 19.53 -16.54 11.35
C GLU A 83 20.74 -16.53 10.40
N GLU A 84 20.51 -16.36 9.09
CA GLU A 84 21.55 -16.39 8.06
C GLU A 84 22.44 -15.14 8.11
N THR A 85 21.81 -13.96 8.26
CA THR A 85 22.51 -12.67 8.15
C THR A 85 22.98 -12.11 9.48
N GLY A 86 22.34 -12.51 10.58
CA GLY A 86 22.52 -11.93 11.91
C GLY A 86 21.86 -10.56 12.09
N TYR A 87 21.15 -10.04 11.08
CA TYR A 87 20.32 -8.84 11.22
C TYR A 87 18.97 -9.17 11.86
N THR A 88 18.38 -8.21 12.57
CA THR A 88 16.97 -8.26 12.97
C THR A 88 16.15 -7.39 12.03
N LEU A 89 15.13 -7.94 11.38
CA LEU A 89 14.29 -7.23 10.43
C LEU A 89 13.10 -6.57 11.14
N GLU A 90 12.99 -5.25 11.06
CA GLU A 90 11.80 -4.51 11.46
C GLU A 90 11.09 -3.96 10.23
N THR A 91 9.76 -4.09 10.17
CA THR A 91 8.94 -3.51 9.10
C THR A 91 8.17 -2.28 9.58
N ARG A 92 8.00 -1.28 8.70
CA ARG A 92 7.19 -0.09 8.93
C ARG A 92 6.32 0.18 7.71
N ALA A 93 4.99 0.20 7.93
CA ALA A 93 4.02 0.41 6.88
C ALA A 93 3.23 1.71 7.13
N PRO A 94 3.61 2.84 6.49
CA PRO A 94 2.92 4.10 6.67
C PRO A 94 1.57 4.21 5.93
N GLY A 95 1.24 3.26 5.07
CA GLY A 95 0.01 3.19 4.29
C GLY A 95 0.21 2.53 2.93
N ASP A 96 -0.71 2.74 2.01
CA ASP A 96 -0.63 2.26 0.63
C ASP A 96 0.53 2.95 -0.15
N GLY A 97 0.92 2.46 -1.32
CA GLY A 97 2.14 2.83 -2.05
C GLY A 97 2.32 4.32 -2.29
N GLY A 98 1.28 5.06 -2.64
CA GLY A 98 1.36 6.52 -2.78
C GLY A 98 1.63 7.23 -1.45
N ALA A 99 1.03 6.77 -0.34
CA ALA A 99 1.31 7.27 1.00
C ALA A 99 2.75 6.94 1.44
N LEU A 100 3.22 5.73 1.13
CA LEU A 100 4.60 5.28 1.35
C LEU A 100 5.59 6.26 0.71
N VAL A 101 5.51 6.49 -0.61
CA VAL A 101 6.42 7.37 -1.35
C VAL A 101 6.37 8.79 -0.82
N ASN A 102 5.17 9.32 -0.54
CA ASN A 102 5.01 10.66 0.05
C ASN A 102 5.72 10.78 1.41
N GLN A 103 5.61 9.76 2.27
CA GLN A 103 6.29 9.76 3.58
C GLN A 103 7.81 9.69 3.43
N LEU A 104 8.33 8.84 2.54
CA LEU A 104 9.76 8.75 2.29
C LEU A 104 10.35 10.09 1.82
N ILE A 105 9.66 10.79 0.90
CA ILE A 105 10.09 12.10 0.40
C ILE A 105 10.06 13.16 1.53
N LEU A 106 8.99 13.21 2.31
CA LEU A 106 8.86 14.15 3.43
C LEU A 106 9.92 13.96 4.51
N THR A 107 10.45 12.77 4.64
CA THR A 107 11.41 12.39 5.69
C THR A 107 12.83 12.15 5.14
N LYS A 108 13.12 12.54 3.89
CA LYS A 108 14.39 12.23 3.22
C LYS A 108 15.66 12.70 3.96
N ASP A 109 15.56 13.77 4.73
CA ASP A 109 16.69 14.27 5.57
C ASP A 109 16.87 13.44 6.86
N THR A 110 15.92 12.60 7.22
CA THR A 110 15.96 11.67 8.36
C THR A 110 15.12 10.44 7.97
N PRO A 111 15.69 9.50 7.22
CA PRO A 111 14.97 8.38 6.64
C PRO A 111 14.19 7.55 7.67
N LEU A 112 13.01 7.06 7.29
CA LEU A 112 12.16 6.24 8.15
C LEU A 112 12.71 4.83 8.38
N GLY A 113 13.64 4.40 7.53
CA GLY A 113 14.24 3.08 7.57
C GLY A 113 15.50 3.01 6.74
N ASP A 114 15.93 1.79 6.44
CA ASP A 114 17.16 1.49 5.72
C ASP A 114 16.89 1.03 4.29
N ALA A 115 15.84 0.24 4.09
CA ALA A 115 15.38 -0.24 2.80
C ALA A 115 13.90 0.12 2.61
N VAL A 116 13.45 0.09 1.36
CA VAL A 116 12.04 0.25 0.97
C VAL A 116 11.63 -0.91 0.07
N TYR A 117 10.37 -1.34 0.18
CA TYR A 117 9.67 -2.20 -0.77
C TYR A 117 8.26 -1.64 -1.05
N GLY A 118 7.78 -1.75 -2.30
CA GLY A 118 6.44 -1.35 -2.70
C GLY A 118 6.37 0.05 -3.31
N ILE A 119 7.51 0.57 -3.81
CA ILE A 119 7.49 1.65 -4.78
C ILE A 119 7.15 1.00 -6.13
N ASP A 120 6.09 1.43 -6.79
CA ASP A 120 5.70 0.88 -8.09
C ASP A 120 6.14 1.76 -9.26
N ASN A 121 6.01 1.23 -10.48
CA ASN A 121 6.41 1.91 -11.70
C ASN A 121 5.66 3.24 -11.97
N SER A 122 4.55 3.52 -11.30
CA SER A 122 3.84 4.80 -11.38
C SER A 122 4.47 5.89 -10.50
N PHE A 123 5.18 5.49 -9.44
CA PHE A 123 5.88 6.37 -8.50
C PHE A 123 7.41 6.30 -8.59
N ALA A 124 7.99 5.34 -9.31
CA ALA A 124 9.42 5.07 -9.36
C ALA A 124 10.25 6.29 -9.78
N THR A 125 9.87 6.96 -10.87
CA THR A 125 10.56 8.16 -11.36
C THR A 125 10.60 9.26 -10.32
N ARG A 126 9.50 9.47 -9.57
CA ARG A 126 9.47 10.46 -8.48
C ARG A 126 10.43 10.13 -7.35
N ALA A 127 10.49 8.87 -6.94
CA ALA A 127 11.40 8.43 -5.89
C ALA A 127 12.86 8.67 -6.28
N ILE A 128 13.20 8.40 -7.55
CA ILE A 128 14.53 8.63 -8.13
C ILE A 128 14.84 10.13 -8.20
N ASP A 129 13.95 10.93 -8.75
CA ASP A 129 14.13 12.39 -8.95
C ASP A 129 14.28 13.15 -7.61
N GLU A 130 13.59 12.70 -6.57
CA GLU A 130 13.68 13.27 -5.22
C GLU A 130 14.94 12.83 -4.47
N GLY A 131 15.71 11.88 -5.02
CA GLY A 131 17.00 11.43 -4.48
C GLY A 131 16.88 10.71 -3.14
N ILE A 132 15.80 9.95 -2.94
CA ILE A 132 15.57 9.19 -1.70
C ILE A 132 16.21 7.80 -1.72
N LEU A 133 16.88 7.42 -2.80
CA LEU A 133 17.44 6.09 -3.02
C LEU A 133 18.95 6.14 -3.22
N GLU A 134 19.66 5.11 -2.79
CA GLU A 134 21.05 4.83 -3.12
C GLU A 134 21.12 3.74 -4.20
N PRO A 135 21.98 3.88 -5.22
CA PRO A 135 22.16 2.84 -6.24
C PRO A 135 22.62 1.52 -5.62
N TYR A 136 21.88 0.47 -5.89
CA TYR A 136 22.24 -0.90 -5.56
C TYR A 136 21.52 -1.88 -6.48
N THR A 137 22.29 -2.72 -7.18
CA THR A 137 21.73 -3.76 -8.03
C THR A 137 22.17 -5.12 -7.49
N PRO A 138 21.26 -5.97 -6.97
CA PRO A 138 21.57 -7.29 -6.49
C PRO A 138 21.90 -8.26 -7.62
N ASP A 139 22.60 -9.34 -7.30
CA ASP A 139 22.72 -10.47 -8.21
C ASP A 139 21.31 -11.07 -8.44
N GLY A 140 20.91 -11.23 -9.69
CA GLY A 140 19.59 -11.77 -10.05
C GLY A 140 18.52 -10.72 -10.33
N ALA A 141 18.85 -9.42 -10.28
CA ALA A 141 17.96 -8.37 -10.77
C ALA A 141 17.55 -8.64 -12.24
N VAL A 142 16.27 -8.36 -12.55
CA VAL A 142 15.69 -8.62 -13.88
C VAL A 142 15.75 -7.34 -14.71
N ASP A 143 16.63 -7.31 -15.71
CA ASP A 143 16.88 -6.13 -16.57
C ASP A 143 15.63 -5.62 -17.30
N GLU A 144 14.66 -6.50 -17.60
CA GLU A 144 13.41 -6.13 -18.28
C GLU A 144 12.61 -5.08 -17.54
N TYR A 145 12.72 -5.04 -16.21
CA TYR A 145 11.97 -4.13 -15.33
C TYR A 145 12.83 -2.98 -14.78
N ALA A 146 14.06 -2.81 -15.26
CA ALA A 146 14.91 -1.71 -14.81
C ALA A 146 14.28 -0.35 -15.11
N VAL A 147 14.26 0.53 -14.12
CA VAL A 147 13.68 1.89 -14.25
C VAL A 147 14.72 2.97 -14.52
N ASP A 148 15.99 2.72 -14.19
CA ASP A 148 17.11 3.60 -14.47
C ASP A 148 18.42 2.82 -14.70
N ASP A 149 19.39 3.48 -15.32
CA ASP A 149 20.73 2.91 -15.55
C ASP A 149 21.58 2.82 -14.27
N ALA A 150 21.19 3.50 -13.20
CA ALA A 150 21.92 3.56 -11.94
C ALA A 150 21.61 2.36 -11.01
N GLY A 151 20.51 1.63 -11.28
CA GLY A 151 20.05 0.54 -10.44
C GLY A 151 19.56 1.03 -9.09
N SER A 152 18.80 2.15 -9.09
CA SER A 152 18.25 2.72 -7.85
C SER A 152 17.13 1.89 -7.25
N LEU A 153 16.43 1.12 -8.09
CA LEU A 153 15.30 0.27 -7.74
C LEU A 153 15.45 -1.10 -8.39
N THR A 154 15.10 -2.14 -7.66
CA THR A 154 15.11 -3.55 -8.08
C THR A 154 13.69 -4.08 -8.08
N ALA A 155 13.21 -4.59 -9.22
CA ALA A 155 11.90 -5.22 -9.32
C ALA A 155 11.83 -6.49 -8.47
N VAL A 156 10.75 -6.65 -7.71
CA VAL A 156 10.50 -7.80 -6.82
C VAL A 156 9.31 -8.62 -7.30
N ASP A 157 8.25 -7.94 -7.69
CA ASP A 157 7.03 -8.58 -8.18
C ASP A 157 6.26 -7.67 -9.15
N MET A 158 5.20 -8.22 -9.73
CA MET A 158 4.32 -7.49 -10.64
C MET A 158 2.88 -7.98 -10.52
N GLY A 159 1.95 -7.14 -10.98
CA GLY A 159 0.53 -7.50 -11.09
C GLY A 159 -0.19 -6.63 -12.11
N ASP A 160 -1.33 -7.10 -12.58
CA ASP A 160 -2.20 -6.29 -13.43
C ASP A 160 -3.30 -5.68 -12.55
N VAL A 161 -3.25 -4.36 -12.38
CA VAL A 161 -4.30 -3.60 -11.70
C VAL A 161 -5.50 -3.51 -12.62
N CYS A 162 -6.63 -4.10 -12.22
CA CYS A 162 -7.83 -4.24 -13.03
C CYS A 162 -9.08 -3.99 -12.18
N ILE A 163 -10.22 -3.81 -12.81
CA ILE A 163 -11.51 -3.91 -12.12
C ILE A 163 -11.82 -5.39 -11.87
N ASN A 164 -12.11 -5.72 -10.62
CA ASN A 164 -12.61 -7.05 -10.23
C ASN A 164 -14.14 -7.00 -10.08
N VAL A 165 -14.78 -8.15 -10.33
CA VAL A 165 -16.22 -8.31 -10.37
C VAL A 165 -16.68 -9.45 -9.44
N ASP A 166 -17.78 -9.23 -8.73
CA ASP A 166 -18.50 -10.24 -7.96
C ASP A 166 -19.55 -10.89 -8.85
N HIS A 167 -19.26 -12.09 -9.37
CA HIS A 167 -20.12 -12.84 -10.27
C HIS A 167 -21.47 -13.21 -9.62
N GLU A 168 -21.46 -13.55 -8.33
CA GLU A 168 -22.69 -13.96 -7.60
C GLU A 168 -23.63 -12.77 -7.46
N TRP A 169 -23.11 -11.59 -7.13
CA TRP A 169 -23.91 -10.37 -7.04
C TRP A 169 -24.59 -10.05 -8.38
N PHE A 170 -23.84 -10.08 -9.50
CA PHE A 170 -24.39 -9.80 -10.82
C PHE A 170 -25.43 -10.82 -11.25
N ALA A 171 -25.19 -12.12 -10.95
CA ALA A 171 -26.15 -13.18 -11.23
C ALA A 171 -27.46 -12.99 -10.44
N GLU A 172 -27.38 -12.62 -9.16
CA GLU A 172 -28.54 -12.34 -8.30
C GLU A 172 -29.29 -11.08 -8.73
N ALA A 173 -28.59 -10.01 -9.10
CA ALA A 173 -29.19 -8.77 -9.60
C ALA A 173 -29.82 -8.96 -10.99
N GLY A 174 -29.42 -9.97 -11.75
CA GLY A 174 -29.96 -10.25 -13.09
C GLY A 174 -29.56 -9.21 -14.13
N ILE A 175 -28.43 -8.53 -13.95
CA ILE A 175 -27.83 -7.60 -14.91
C ILE A 175 -26.52 -8.18 -15.46
N PRO A 176 -26.13 -7.85 -16.71
CA PRO A 176 -24.86 -8.34 -17.26
C PRO A 176 -23.68 -7.70 -16.51
N GLU A 177 -22.57 -8.43 -16.42
CA GLU A 177 -21.31 -7.86 -15.96
C GLU A 177 -20.74 -6.89 -17.00
N PRO A 178 -20.06 -5.80 -16.57
CA PRO A 178 -19.31 -4.96 -17.50
C PRO A 178 -18.11 -5.73 -18.08
N THR A 179 -17.61 -5.33 -19.21
CA THR A 179 -16.47 -5.98 -19.89
C THR A 179 -15.37 -5.00 -20.30
N THR A 180 -15.70 -3.72 -20.37
CA THR A 180 -14.81 -2.65 -20.84
C THR A 180 -14.85 -1.48 -19.86
N LEU A 181 -13.87 -0.56 -20.01
CA LEU A 181 -13.89 0.73 -19.31
C LEU A 181 -15.14 1.54 -19.65
N ASP A 182 -15.60 1.53 -20.91
CA ASP A 182 -16.77 2.30 -21.34
C ASP A 182 -18.05 1.83 -20.63
N ASP A 183 -18.19 0.52 -20.41
CA ASP A 183 -19.35 -0.04 -19.72
C ASP A 183 -19.52 0.56 -18.31
N LEU A 184 -18.41 0.83 -17.59
CA LEU A 184 -18.44 1.34 -16.22
C LEU A 184 -19.13 2.72 -16.09
N THR A 185 -19.25 3.44 -17.19
CA THR A 185 -19.94 4.74 -17.22
C THR A 185 -21.45 4.62 -17.55
N ASP A 186 -21.91 3.41 -17.96
CA ASP A 186 -23.33 3.19 -18.25
C ASP A 186 -24.18 3.28 -16.95
N PRO A 187 -25.35 3.93 -16.98
CA PRO A 187 -26.25 4.01 -15.83
C PRO A 187 -26.68 2.68 -15.22
N THR A 188 -26.55 1.56 -15.97
CA THR A 188 -26.78 0.20 -15.45
C THR A 188 -25.87 -0.14 -14.27
N TYR A 189 -24.65 0.41 -14.26
CA TYR A 189 -23.62 0.17 -13.22
C TYR A 189 -23.50 1.33 -12.21
N ARG A 190 -24.53 2.16 -12.13
CA ARG A 190 -24.59 3.29 -11.18
C ARG A 190 -24.44 2.82 -9.75
N ASP A 191 -23.54 3.48 -9.01
CA ASP A 191 -23.23 3.22 -7.60
C ASP A 191 -22.64 1.82 -7.34
N LEU A 192 -22.09 1.12 -8.35
CA LEU A 192 -21.57 -0.25 -8.20
C LEU A 192 -20.04 -0.31 -8.09
N LEU A 193 -19.30 0.71 -8.52
CA LEU A 193 -17.84 0.70 -8.56
C LEU A 193 -17.23 1.39 -7.34
N VAL A 194 -16.19 0.77 -6.76
CA VAL A 194 -15.26 1.41 -5.83
C VAL A 194 -13.84 1.40 -6.42
N VAL A 195 -13.18 2.53 -6.34
CA VAL A 195 -11.77 2.73 -6.72
C VAL A 195 -11.00 3.37 -5.58
N THR A 196 -9.69 3.49 -5.70
CA THR A 196 -8.83 4.10 -4.69
C THR A 196 -8.30 5.46 -5.13
N ASN A 197 -7.92 6.30 -4.18
CA ASN A 197 -7.42 7.65 -4.43
C ASN A 197 -6.00 7.61 -5.04
N PRO A 198 -5.76 8.18 -6.23
CA PRO A 198 -4.46 8.13 -6.92
C PRO A 198 -3.34 8.88 -6.18
N ALA A 199 -3.66 9.79 -5.26
CA ALA A 199 -2.66 10.52 -4.48
C ALA A 199 -2.04 9.67 -3.35
N THR A 200 -2.75 8.60 -2.90
CA THR A 200 -2.37 7.80 -1.72
C THR A 200 -2.21 6.32 -2.01
N SER A 201 -2.75 5.83 -3.14
CA SER A 201 -2.83 4.41 -3.49
C SER A 201 -2.19 4.13 -4.84
N SER A 202 -1.32 3.13 -4.89
CA SER A 202 -0.72 2.61 -6.13
C SER A 202 -1.77 2.14 -7.14
N PRO A 203 -2.71 1.25 -6.79
CA PRO A 203 -3.79 0.88 -7.72
C PRO A 203 -4.59 2.08 -8.22
N GLY A 204 -4.82 3.09 -7.38
CA GLY A 204 -5.53 4.31 -7.76
C GLY A 204 -4.84 5.07 -8.87
N LEU A 205 -3.53 5.28 -8.75
CA LEU A 205 -2.75 5.93 -9.80
C LEU A 205 -2.62 5.05 -11.04
N ALA A 206 -2.40 3.76 -10.87
CA ALA A 206 -2.36 2.80 -11.99
C ALA A 206 -3.66 2.84 -12.83
N PHE A 207 -4.83 2.98 -12.18
CA PHE A 207 -6.10 3.10 -12.89
C PHE A 207 -6.26 4.46 -13.58
N VAL A 208 -5.77 5.55 -13.00
CA VAL A 208 -5.69 6.84 -13.72
C VAL A 208 -4.84 6.68 -14.98
N LEU A 209 -3.65 6.05 -14.86
CA LEU A 209 -2.77 5.80 -16.00
C LEU A 209 -3.42 4.87 -17.06
N ALA A 210 -4.17 3.84 -16.62
CA ALA A 210 -4.96 3.03 -17.55
C ALA A 210 -5.94 3.88 -18.37
N THR A 211 -6.64 4.82 -17.73
CA THR A 211 -7.60 5.70 -18.41
C THR A 211 -6.91 6.73 -19.30
N VAL A 212 -5.74 7.25 -18.90
CA VAL A 212 -4.91 8.11 -19.76
C VAL A 212 -4.44 7.32 -20.99
N GLY A 213 -3.98 6.09 -20.83
CA GLY A 213 -3.59 5.21 -21.95
C GLY A 213 -4.76 4.85 -22.88
N ALA A 214 -5.97 4.68 -22.31
CA ALA A 214 -7.17 4.32 -23.08
C ALA A 214 -7.75 5.50 -23.88
N TYR A 215 -7.85 6.68 -23.26
CA TYR A 215 -8.61 7.82 -23.80
C TYR A 215 -7.72 8.99 -24.20
N GLY A 216 -6.42 8.93 -23.95
CA GLY A 216 -5.47 10.02 -24.19
C GLY A 216 -5.72 11.23 -23.27
N GLU A 217 -4.82 12.23 -23.38
CA GLU A 217 -4.84 13.42 -22.54
C GLU A 217 -6.13 14.27 -22.67
N GLU A 218 -6.82 14.19 -23.79
CA GLU A 218 -8.04 14.98 -24.00
C GLU A 218 -9.33 14.29 -23.48
N GLY A 219 -9.31 12.95 -23.32
CA GLY A 219 -10.52 12.17 -23.03
C GLY A 219 -10.62 11.61 -21.61
N TRP A 220 -9.51 11.39 -20.95
CA TRP A 220 -9.49 10.69 -19.66
C TRP A 220 -10.26 11.43 -18.53
N LEU A 221 -10.22 12.76 -18.49
CA LEU A 221 -10.97 13.55 -17.50
C LEU A 221 -12.48 13.51 -17.72
N ASP A 222 -12.93 13.52 -18.98
CA ASP A 222 -14.34 13.35 -19.32
C ASP A 222 -14.85 11.97 -18.88
N TYR A 223 -14.02 10.94 -19.05
CA TYR A 223 -14.31 9.59 -18.54
C TYR A 223 -14.47 9.58 -17.01
N TRP A 224 -13.57 10.21 -16.26
CA TRP A 224 -13.64 10.28 -14.80
C TRP A 224 -14.83 11.16 -14.33
N ALA A 225 -15.18 12.21 -15.05
CA ALA A 225 -16.38 12.96 -14.78
C ALA A 225 -17.65 12.10 -14.96
N ALA A 226 -17.67 11.24 -15.98
CA ALA A 226 -18.76 10.28 -16.20
C ALA A 226 -18.81 9.20 -15.08
N LEU A 227 -17.68 8.68 -14.62
CA LEU A 227 -17.61 7.75 -13.48
C LEU A 227 -18.14 8.42 -12.19
N ARG A 228 -17.73 9.67 -11.91
CA ARG A 228 -18.25 10.44 -10.77
C ARG A 228 -19.77 10.58 -10.86
N ASP A 229 -20.29 11.00 -12.03
CA ASP A 229 -21.72 11.17 -12.26
C ASP A 229 -22.48 9.83 -12.19
N ASN A 230 -21.77 8.71 -12.41
CA ASN A 230 -22.26 7.34 -12.23
C ASN A 230 -22.08 6.82 -10.79
N GLY A 231 -21.62 7.64 -9.85
CA GLY A 231 -21.57 7.32 -8.42
C GLY A 231 -20.41 6.43 -8.01
N VAL A 232 -19.24 6.54 -8.69
CA VAL A 232 -18.02 5.86 -8.26
C VAL A 232 -17.69 6.24 -6.82
N LYS A 233 -17.38 5.24 -5.99
CA LYS A 233 -16.88 5.44 -4.63
C LYS A 233 -15.36 5.52 -4.66
N VAL A 234 -14.77 6.42 -3.88
CA VAL A 234 -13.32 6.56 -3.74
C VAL A 234 -12.94 6.18 -2.32
N ALA A 235 -12.16 5.12 -2.17
CA ALA A 235 -11.54 4.70 -0.92
C ALA A 235 -10.15 5.32 -0.76
N SER A 236 -9.62 5.37 0.47
CA SER A 236 -8.30 5.97 0.76
C SER A 236 -7.13 5.11 0.28
N GLY A 237 -7.31 3.79 0.24
CA GLY A 237 -6.34 2.79 -0.16
C GLY A 237 -6.99 1.47 -0.55
N TRP A 238 -6.17 0.54 -1.02
CA TRP A 238 -6.65 -0.75 -1.51
C TRP A 238 -7.34 -1.58 -0.42
N SER A 239 -6.77 -1.63 0.78
CA SER A 239 -7.35 -2.39 1.90
C SER A 239 -8.78 -1.93 2.25
N ASP A 240 -9.05 -0.62 2.22
CA ASP A 240 -10.40 -0.09 2.44
C ASP A 240 -11.35 -0.48 1.29
N ALA A 241 -10.90 -0.34 0.02
CA ALA A 241 -11.71 -0.70 -1.12
C ALA A 241 -12.07 -2.19 -1.14
N TYR A 242 -11.07 -3.05 -0.88
CA TYR A 242 -11.21 -4.50 -1.04
C TYR A 242 -11.87 -5.18 0.16
N TYR A 243 -11.44 -4.86 1.40
CA TYR A 243 -11.94 -5.54 2.61
C TYR A 243 -13.13 -4.85 3.28
N VAL A 244 -13.47 -3.61 2.88
CA VAL A 244 -14.60 -2.88 3.50
C VAL A 244 -15.73 -2.61 2.50
N ASP A 245 -15.40 -2.26 1.24
CA ASP A 245 -16.37 -1.76 0.29
C ASP A 245 -16.80 -2.78 -0.77
N PHE A 246 -15.95 -3.72 -1.12
CA PHE A 246 -16.26 -4.78 -2.10
C PHE A 246 -17.29 -5.77 -1.54
N SER A 247 -18.16 -6.34 -2.39
CA SER A 247 -19.16 -7.34 -1.99
C SER A 247 -18.65 -8.78 -2.02
N GLY A 248 -17.37 -9.00 -2.37
CA GLY A 248 -16.76 -10.33 -2.41
C GLY A 248 -16.70 -11.02 -1.04
N PRO A 249 -16.39 -12.33 -0.99
CA PRO A 249 -16.45 -13.15 0.24
C PRO A 249 -15.56 -12.65 1.39
N SER A 250 -14.48 -11.94 1.10
CA SER A 250 -13.56 -11.39 2.11
C SER A 250 -14.05 -10.10 2.77
N SER A 251 -15.20 -9.57 2.36
CA SER A 251 -15.73 -8.29 2.80
C SER A 251 -17.23 -8.38 3.09
N GLU A 252 -17.78 -7.38 3.79
CA GLU A 252 -19.21 -7.17 4.00
C GLU A 252 -19.72 -5.92 3.24
N GLY A 253 -18.97 -5.46 2.24
CA GLY A 253 -19.30 -4.30 1.43
C GLY A 253 -20.48 -4.52 0.47
N ASP A 254 -20.85 -3.48 -0.24
CA ASP A 254 -22.01 -3.48 -1.14
C ASP A 254 -21.66 -3.10 -2.60
N ARG A 255 -20.36 -2.97 -2.93
CA ARG A 255 -19.87 -2.62 -4.26
C ARG A 255 -19.40 -3.87 -5.00
N PRO A 256 -20.13 -4.35 -6.04
CA PRO A 256 -19.75 -5.56 -6.77
C PRO A 256 -18.61 -5.37 -7.78
N LEU A 257 -18.14 -4.15 -7.96
CA LEU A 257 -17.00 -3.80 -8.79
C LEU A 257 -15.97 -3.08 -7.93
N VAL A 258 -14.74 -3.60 -7.89
CA VAL A 258 -13.64 -3.02 -7.11
C VAL A 258 -12.38 -2.92 -7.96
N LEU A 259 -11.64 -1.82 -7.78
CA LEU A 259 -10.29 -1.71 -8.30
C LEU A 259 -9.35 -2.57 -7.46
N SER A 260 -8.79 -3.61 -8.08
CA SER A 260 -7.88 -4.56 -7.46
C SER A 260 -6.93 -5.15 -8.49
N TYR A 261 -6.50 -6.40 -8.32
CA TYR A 261 -5.54 -7.06 -9.20
C TYR A 261 -6.19 -8.26 -9.93
N ALA A 262 -5.66 -8.59 -11.12
CA ALA A 262 -6.04 -9.81 -11.83
C ALA A 262 -5.75 -11.08 -11.02
N SER A 263 -4.86 -10.99 -10.06
CA SER A 263 -4.44 -12.06 -9.15
C SER A 263 -5.29 -12.18 -7.88
N SER A 264 -6.26 -11.30 -7.65
CA SER A 264 -7.11 -11.36 -6.45
C SER A 264 -8.10 -12.54 -6.41
N PRO A 265 -8.68 -13.03 -7.53
CA PRO A 265 -9.72 -14.08 -7.47
C PRO A 265 -9.33 -15.36 -6.73
N PRO A 266 -8.12 -15.92 -6.83
CA PRO A 266 -7.74 -17.09 -6.03
C PRO A 266 -7.90 -16.95 -4.52
N TYR A 267 -7.76 -15.72 -3.98
CA TYR A 267 -7.96 -15.42 -2.56
C TYR A 267 -9.42 -15.61 -2.12
N GLU A 268 -10.38 -15.39 -3.03
CA GLU A 268 -11.81 -15.42 -2.75
C GLU A 268 -12.43 -16.81 -2.85
N VAL A 269 -11.65 -17.87 -3.09
CA VAL A 269 -12.17 -19.24 -3.17
C VAL A 269 -12.66 -19.69 -1.78
N PRO A 270 -13.98 -19.93 -1.58
CA PRO A 270 -14.49 -20.32 -0.28
C PRO A 270 -14.01 -21.72 0.13
N GLU A 271 -13.96 -21.99 1.44
CA GLU A 271 -13.59 -23.31 1.95
C GLU A 271 -14.47 -24.43 1.35
N GLY A 272 -13.83 -25.40 0.70
CA GLY A 272 -14.50 -26.52 0.03
C GLY A 272 -15.03 -26.23 -1.38
N ALA A 273 -14.90 -24.99 -1.87
CA ALA A 273 -15.15 -24.65 -3.28
C ALA A 273 -13.89 -24.91 -4.14
N THR A 274 -14.09 -24.93 -5.44
CA THR A 274 -13.01 -25.13 -6.43
C THR A 274 -12.82 -23.95 -7.37
N GLU A 275 -13.67 -22.94 -7.26
CA GLU A 275 -13.68 -21.76 -8.12
C GLU A 275 -14.00 -20.52 -7.27
N PRO A 276 -13.39 -19.37 -7.57
CA PRO A 276 -13.73 -18.10 -6.93
C PRO A 276 -15.10 -17.62 -7.43
N PRO A 277 -15.89 -16.95 -6.58
CA PRO A 277 -17.09 -16.23 -7.01
C PRO A 277 -16.79 -14.88 -7.66
N THR A 278 -15.52 -14.54 -7.76
CA THR A 278 -15.05 -13.26 -8.30
C THR A 278 -14.15 -13.47 -9.50
N GLY A 279 -13.98 -12.43 -10.31
CA GLY A 279 -13.10 -12.43 -11.48
C GLY A 279 -12.51 -11.07 -11.75
N ALA A 280 -11.54 -11.00 -12.66
CA ALA A 280 -10.93 -9.75 -13.10
C ALA A 280 -11.33 -9.42 -14.55
N LEU A 281 -11.68 -8.16 -14.81
CA LEU A 281 -11.99 -7.64 -16.14
C LEU A 281 -10.68 -7.29 -16.86
N LEU A 282 -10.06 -8.29 -17.52
CA LEU A 282 -8.72 -8.16 -18.11
C LEU A 282 -8.59 -7.05 -19.19
N GLY A 283 -9.70 -6.57 -19.73
CA GLY A 283 -9.72 -5.43 -20.66
C GLY A 283 -9.60 -4.06 -19.97
N THR A 284 -9.43 -3.99 -18.64
CA THR A 284 -9.33 -2.74 -17.88
C THR A 284 -7.97 -2.53 -17.23
N CYS A 285 -6.99 -3.38 -17.52
CA CYS A 285 -5.77 -3.53 -16.74
C CYS A 285 -4.64 -2.56 -17.12
N PHE A 286 -3.88 -2.16 -16.09
CA PHE A 286 -2.57 -1.54 -16.18
C PHE A 286 -1.55 -2.44 -15.48
N ARG A 287 -0.38 -2.68 -16.08
CA ARG A 287 0.67 -3.50 -15.46
C ARG A 287 1.45 -2.69 -14.45
N GLN A 288 1.37 -3.10 -13.20
CA GLN A 288 2.16 -2.58 -12.09
C GLN A 288 3.36 -3.49 -11.86
N VAL A 289 4.55 -2.89 -11.63
CA VAL A 289 5.76 -3.57 -11.15
C VAL A 289 6.15 -2.92 -9.85
N GLU A 290 6.41 -3.70 -8.83
CA GLU A 290 6.83 -3.20 -7.51
C GLU A 290 8.31 -3.42 -7.28
N TYR A 291 8.92 -2.45 -6.64
CA TYR A 291 10.37 -2.37 -6.49
C TYR A 291 10.78 -2.28 -5.02
N ALA A 292 11.98 -2.82 -4.76
CA ALA A 292 12.74 -2.56 -3.54
C ALA A 292 13.96 -1.68 -3.84
N GLY A 293 14.46 -1.00 -2.82
CA GLY A 293 15.66 -0.18 -2.93
C GLY A 293 16.27 0.14 -1.58
N VAL A 294 17.52 0.59 -1.61
CA VAL A 294 18.23 1.11 -0.43
C VAL A 294 17.90 2.58 -0.25
N LEU A 295 17.49 2.98 0.95
CA LEU A 295 17.18 4.38 1.22
C LEU A 295 18.45 5.21 1.38
N ALA A 296 18.47 6.39 0.76
CA ALA A 296 19.58 7.35 0.91
C ALA A 296 19.69 7.79 2.37
N GLY A 297 20.90 7.70 2.92
CA GLY A 297 21.15 8.02 4.33
C GLY A 297 20.70 6.94 5.31
N ALA A 298 20.50 5.71 4.86
CA ALA A 298 20.23 4.56 5.71
C ALA A 298 21.22 4.43 6.88
N ALA A 299 20.74 4.11 8.06
CA ALA A 299 21.60 3.88 9.23
C ALA A 299 22.36 2.54 9.11
N ASN A 300 21.76 1.56 8.42
CA ASN A 300 22.32 0.25 8.16
C ASN A 300 22.28 -0.10 6.66
N PRO A 301 23.10 0.54 5.80
CA PRO A 301 23.05 0.32 4.36
C PRO A 301 23.44 -1.12 3.95
N GLU A 302 24.31 -1.81 4.69
CA GLU A 302 24.66 -3.20 4.41
C GLU A 302 23.50 -4.15 4.71
N GLY A 303 22.78 -3.91 5.82
CA GLY A 303 21.54 -4.62 6.13
C GLY A 303 20.43 -4.35 5.09
N ALA A 304 20.32 -3.09 4.60
CA ALA A 304 19.39 -2.75 3.54
C ALA A 304 19.65 -3.52 2.25
N ARG A 305 20.91 -3.64 1.82
CA ARG A 305 21.30 -4.46 0.66
C ARG A 305 20.96 -5.92 0.86
N ALA A 306 21.25 -6.47 2.05
CA ALA A 306 20.90 -7.85 2.37
C ALA A 306 19.38 -8.10 2.29
N VAL A 307 18.55 -7.11 2.67
CA VAL A 307 17.08 -7.20 2.52
C VAL A 307 16.67 -7.20 1.06
N VAL A 308 17.28 -6.35 0.21
CA VAL A 308 16.98 -6.33 -1.24
C VAL A 308 17.38 -7.65 -1.89
N ASP A 309 18.55 -8.23 -1.55
CA ASP A 309 18.96 -9.54 -2.01
C ASP A 309 17.98 -10.64 -1.57
N TRP A 310 17.56 -10.60 -0.29
CA TRP A 310 16.62 -11.57 0.28
C TRP A 310 15.26 -11.54 -0.41
N LEU A 311 14.72 -10.36 -0.78
CA LEU A 311 13.45 -10.24 -1.50
C LEU A 311 13.51 -10.93 -2.88
N LEU A 312 14.69 -11.09 -3.47
CA LEU A 312 14.90 -11.86 -4.71
C LEU A 312 15.26 -13.32 -4.49
N SER A 313 15.39 -13.79 -3.24
CA SER A 313 15.68 -15.19 -2.97
C SER A 313 14.57 -16.10 -3.51
N PRO A 314 14.92 -17.32 -3.96
CA PRO A 314 13.91 -18.26 -4.49
C PRO A 314 12.78 -18.56 -3.51
N GLU A 315 13.08 -18.58 -2.21
CA GLU A 315 12.13 -18.87 -1.15
C GLU A 315 11.12 -17.72 -0.98
N VAL A 316 11.57 -16.46 -0.97
CA VAL A 316 10.68 -15.29 -0.90
C VAL A 316 9.88 -15.18 -2.19
N GLN A 317 10.51 -15.28 -3.35
CA GLN A 317 9.83 -15.21 -4.64
C GLN A 317 8.74 -16.30 -4.78
N ALA A 318 9.00 -17.52 -4.31
CA ALA A 318 8.00 -18.58 -4.31
C ALA A 318 6.84 -18.34 -3.33
N SER A 319 7.03 -17.49 -2.29
CA SER A 319 5.99 -17.16 -1.32
C SER A 319 5.06 -16.03 -1.78
N ILE A 320 5.50 -15.18 -2.73
CA ILE A 320 4.77 -13.99 -3.19
C ILE A 320 3.34 -14.30 -3.64
N PRO A 321 3.05 -15.32 -4.46
CA PRO A 321 1.69 -15.58 -4.92
C PRO A 321 0.67 -15.79 -3.80
N GLU A 322 1.03 -16.54 -2.76
CA GLU A 322 0.11 -16.93 -1.69
C GLU A 322 0.08 -15.95 -0.51
N ASN A 323 1.00 -14.97 -0.45
CA ASN A 323 1.08 -14.02 0.66
C ASN A 323 0.81 -12.57 0.23
N MET A 324 1.31 -12.16 -0.91
CA MET A 324 1.11 -10.79 -1.43
C MET A 324 0.16 -10.73 -2.63
N TYR A 325 -0.23 -11.89 -3.17
CA TYR A 325 -1.10 -11.98 -4.35
C TYR A 325 -0.58 -11.19 -5.56
N MET A 326 0.75 -11.20 -5.72
CA MET A 326 1.48 -10.64 -6.86
C MET A 326 2.22 -11.75 -7.63
N TYR A 327 2.59 -11.49 -8.86
CA TYR A 327 3.44 -12.40 -9.63
C TYR A 327 4.90 -12.12 -9.32
N PRO A 328 5.71 -13.13 -8.93
CA PRO A 328 7.14 -12.96 -8.76
C PRO A 328 7.81 -12.57 -10.08
N VAL A 329 8.90 -11.78 -10.01
CA VAL A 329 9.66 -11.43 -11.22
C VAL A 329 10.63 -12.54 -11.65
N THR A 330 10.90 -13.51 -10.79
CA THR A 330 11.75 -14.66 -11.11
C THR A 330 10.91 -15.86 -11.54
N ASP A 331 11.53 -16.83 -12.20
CA ASP A 331 10.86 -18.05 -12.68
C ASP A 331 10.62 -19.01 -11.52
N VAL A 332 9.42 -19.00 -10.96
CA VAL A 332 8.95 -19.91 -9.91
C VAL A 332 7.71 -20.68 -10.35
N GLU A 333 7.47 -21.86 -9.76
CA GLU A 333 6.25 -22.63 -10.01
C GLU A 333 5.07 -21.95 -9.31
N LEU A 334 4.08 -21.51 -10.10
CA LEU A 334 2.87 -20.88 -9.56
C LEU A 334 1.89 -21.93 -9.04
N PRO A 335 1.09 -21.64 -7.99
CA PRO A 335 0.01 -22.51 -7.53
C PRO A 335 -0.99 -22.81 -8.65
N GLU A 336 -1.59 -24.02 -8.64
CA GLU A 336 -2.55 -24.42 -9.68
C GLU A 336 -3.77 -23.46 -9.76
N SER A 337 -4.22 -22.93 -8.62
CA SER A 337 -5.27 -21.93 -8.54
C SER A 337 -4.91 -20.63 -9.28
N TRP A 338 -3.65 -20.22 -9.22
CA TRP A 338 -3.13 -19.05 -9.92
C TRP A 338 -3.11 -19.23 -11.42
N VAL A 339 -2.57 -20.35 -11.88
CA VAL A 339 -2.56 -20.69 -13.31
C VAL A 339 -3.96 -20.66 -13.91
N ARG A 340 -4.97 -21.02 -13.10
CA ARG A 340 -6.35 -21.13 -13.54
C ARG A 340 -7.15 -19.84 -13.40
N PHE A 341 -6.99 -19.11 -12.31
CA PHE A 341 -7.89 -18.02 -11.91
C PHE A 341 -7.25 -16.64 -11.79
N ALA A 342 -5.93 -16.55 -12.00
CA ALA A 342 -5.19 -15.31 -12.00
C ALA A 342 -4.39 -15.11 -13.30
N PRO A 343 -5.00 -15.15 -14.49
CA PRO A 343 -4.26 -14.93 -15.73
C PRO A 343 -3.84 -13.47 -15.83
N LEU A 344 -2.59 -13.23 -16.26
CA LEU A 344 -2.16 -11.90 -16.67
C LEU A 344 -2.90 -11.47 -17.93
N ALA A 345 -3.22 -10.18 -18.04
CA ALA A 345 -3.81 -9.60 -19.23
C ALA A 345 -2.83 -9.71 -20.42
N ALA A 346 -3.33 -10.13 -21.56
CA ALA A 346 -2.52 -10.24 -22.79
C ALA A 346 -2.09 -8.85 -23.30
N ASP A 347 -2.98 -7.88 -23.16
CA ASP A 347 -2.75 -6.48 -23.53
C ASP A 347 -3.17 -5.61 -22.34
N THR A 348 -2.27 -4.77 -21.84
CA THR A 348 -2.54 -3.79 -20.79
C THR A 348 -2.46 -2.38 -21.35
N PHE A 349 -3.17 -1.43 -20.74
CA PHE A 349 -2.95 -0.03 -21.02
C PHE A 349 -1.53 0.36 -20.58
N HIS A 350 -0.93 1.27 -21.31
CA HIS A 350 0.45 1.69 -21.08
C HIS A 350 0.58 3.21 -21.23
N VAL A 351 1.45 3.77 -20.39
CA VAL A 351 1.92 5.16 -20.48
C VAL A 351 3.42 5.13 -20.28
N GLU A 352 4.18 5.81 -21.16
CA GLU A 352 5.63 5.85 -21.07
C GLU A 352 6.10 6.48 -19.75
N PRO A 353 7.15 5.94 -19.10
CA PRO A 353 7.64 6.42 -17.80
C PRO A 353 8.00 7.91 -17.79
N GLU A 354 8.56 8.45 -18.87
CA GLU A 354 8.88 9.86 -18.99
C GLU A 354 7.61 10.72 -18.98
N VAL A 355 6.54 10.26 -19.66
CA VAL A 355 5.24 10.96 -19.67
C VAL A 355 4.59 10.92 -18.29
N ILE A 356 4.73 9.82 -17.57
CA ILE A 356 4.28 9.72 -16.17
C ILE A 356 5.04 10.74 -15.31
N SER A 357 6.37 10.76 -15.40
CA SER A 357 7.22 11.68 -14.63
C SER A 357 6.83 13.15 -14.86
N GLU A 358 6.58 13.54 -16.10
CA GLU A 358 6.25 14.91 -16.46
C GLU A 358 4.84 15.35 -16.04
N ASN A 359 3.87 14.43 -15.96
CA ASN A 359 2.46 14.79 -15.86
C ASN A 359 1.75 14.28 -14.59
N ARG A 360 2.30 13.32 -13.88
CA ARG A 360 1.64 12.62 -12.76
C ARG A 360 1.03 13.57 -11.74
N ASP A 361 1.77 14.56 -11.25
CA ASP A 361 1.28 15.48 -10.21
C ASP A 361 0.11 16.34 -10.73
N ALA A 362 0.20 16.77 -11.99
CA ALA A 362 -0.89 17.49 -12.65
C ALA A 362 -2.13 16.60 -12.86
N TRP A 363 -1.94 15.34 -13.23
CA TRP A 363 -3.05 14.39 -13.37
C TRP A 363 -3.74 14.12 -12.04
N ILE A 364 -2.99 13.93 -10.94
CA ILE A 364 -3.54 13.73 -9.60
C ILE A 364 -4.35 14.97 -9.16
N GLU A 365 -3.85 16.18 -9.40
CA GLU A 365 -4.56 17.43 -9.09
C GLU A 365 -5.86 17.54 -9.90
N GLN A 366 -5.79 17.36 -11.23
CA GLN A 366 -6.94 17.42 -12.13
C GLN A 366 -8.00 16.35 -11.79
N TRP A 367 -7.55 15.13 -11.48
CA TRP A 367 -8.43 14.06 -11.03
C TRP A 367 -9.13 14.44 -9.72
N THR A 368 -8.38 14.97 -8.75
CA THR A 368 -8.92 15.38 -7.46
C THR A 368 -10.00 16.44 -7.62
N ASP A 369 -9.74 17.48 -8.43
CA ASP A 369 -10.69 18.53 -8.74
C ASP A 369 -11.93 18.00 -9.47
N THR A 370 -11.78 16.99 -10.33
CA THR A 370 -12.87 16.42 -11.12
C THR A 370 -13.74 15.47 -10.33
N VAL A 371 -13.13 14.60 -9.51
CA VAL A 371 -13.83 13.47 -8.87
C VAL A 371 -14.22 13.76 -7.43
N VAL A 372 -13.35 14.44 -6.67
CA VAL A 372 -13.55 14.71 -5.24
C VAL A 372 -14.16 16.10 -5.04
N GLY A 373 -13.74 17.10 -5.81
CA GLY A 373 -14.28 18.49 -5.81
C GLY A 373 -13.57 19.44 -4.89
#